data_9e764eb05a2b66239a3e5f1d6608519d
#
_entry.id   9e764eb05a2b66239a3e5f1d6608519d
#
_cell.length_a   1.000
_cell.length_b   1.000
_cell.length_c   1.000
_cell.angle_alpha   90.00
_cell.angle_beta   90.00
_cell.angle_gamma   90.00
#
_symmetry.space_group_name_H-M   'P 1'
#
loop_
_entity.id
_entity.type
_entity.pdbx_description
1 polymer ?
#
loop_
_entity_poly.entity_id
_entity_poly.type
_entity_poly.pdbx_seq_one_letter_code
_entity_poly.pdbx_strand_id
1 'polypeptide(L)'
;RAGNVIGGGDWSDNRIVPDYMRSLEVNKKLKIRNPYATRPWQHVLEPLYGYLLLAANLKKRKNIHGQSFNFGPSKFSNKTVFDVIKELKNNLLKVKFSVNRLKKKNIDKESKLLNLNCEKAKKTLKWSSKLNFMETIKLTADWYREYLEQKHIITFKQIKNYLKSI
;
A
#
# COMPACT_ATOMS: atom_id res chain seq x y z
N ARG A 1 2.23 -5.67 -13.01
CA ARG A 1 3.07 -5.02 -11.95
C ARG A 1 2.17 -4.24 -11.01
N ALA A 2 2.52 -4.21 -9.71
CA ALA A 2 1.82 -3.41 -8.70
C ALA A 2 2.72 -2.29 -8.17
N GLY A 3 2.11 -1.25 -7.59
CA GLY A 3 2.81 -0.20 -6.85
C GLY A 3 3.29 -0.69 -5.47
N ASN A 4 3.56 0.26 -4.57
CA ASN A 4 3.87 -0.08 -3.19
C ASN A 4 2.60 -0.53 -2.47
N VAL A 5 2.51 -1.82 -2.23
CA VAL A 5 1.33 -2.47 -1.66
C VAL A 5 1.45 -2.51 -0.14
N ILE A 6 0.40 -2.09 0.56
CA ILE A 6 0.24 -2.19 2.01
C ILE A 6 -1.12 -2.80 2.36
N GLY A 7 -1.22 -3.37 3.55
CA GLY A 7 -2.44 -4.01 4.04
C GLY A 7 -2.19 -4.69 5.38
N GLY A 8 -3.21 -5.25 5.98
CA GLY A 8 -3.08 -6.00 7.21
C GLY A 8 -2.36 -7.33 7.03
N GLY A 9 -1.72 -7.82 8.11
CA GLY A 9 -1.09 -9.14 8.15
C GLY A 9 0.27 -9.25 7.46
N ASP A 10 0.85 -8.15 6.98
CA ASP A 10 2.24 -8.13 6.52
C ASP A 10 3.20 -7.95 7.71
N TRP A 11 4.06 -8.93 7.94
CA TRP A 11 5.08 -8.92 8.98
C TRP A 11 6.51 -8.96 8.42
N SER A 12 6.66 -8.68 7.12
CA SER A 12 7.96 -8.69 6.44
C SER A 12 8.93 -7.64 7.01
N ASP A 13 10.20 -7.98 7.08
CA ASP A 13 11.23 -7.07 7.55
C ASP A 13 11.51 -5.94 6.54
N ASN A 14 12.01 -4.84 7.06
CA ASN A 14 12.45 -3.69 6.27
C ASN A 14 11.35 -3.01 5.45
N ARG A 15 10.09 -3.16 5.84
CA ARG A 15 8.94 -2.45 5.28
C ARG A 15 8.34 -1.51 6.30
N ILE A 16 7.97 -0.32 5.87
CA ILE A 16 7.61 0.78 6.79
C ILE A 16 6.39 0.47 7.64
N VAL A 17 5.33 -0.16 7.10
CA VAL A 17 4.13 -0.51 7.86
C VAL A 17 4.42 -1.64 8.87
N PRO A 18 4.95 -2.81 8.47
CA PRO A 18 5.37 -3.83 9.43
C PRO A 18 6.35 -3.33 10.49
N ASP A 19 7.34 -2.51 10.13
CA ASP A 19 8.29 -1.94 11.07
C ASP A 19 7.61 -1.00 12.08
N TYR A 20 6.60 -0.23 11.63
CA TYR A 20 5.76 0.58 12.51
C TYR A 20 5.00 -0.29 13.52
N MET A 21 4.36 -1.38 13.06
CA MET A 21 3.59 -2.28 13.92
C MET A 21 4.48 -3.01 14.95
N ARG A 22 5.63 -3.53 14.51
CA ARG A 22 6.61 -4.11 15.45
C ARG A 22 7.10 -3.10 16.49
N SER A 23 7.28 -1.84 16.09
CA SER A 23 7.69 -0.78 17.03
C SER A 23 6.61 -0.49 18.08
N LEU A 24 5.32 -0.64 17.73
CA LEU A 24 4.20 -0.57 18.68
C LEU A 24 4.26 -1.72 19.70
N GLU A 25 4.36 -2.97 19.22
CA GLU A 25 4.34 -4.16 20.07
C GLU A 25 5.45 -4.15 21.14
N VAL A 26 6.67 -3.73 20.75
CA VAL A 26 7.83 -3.77 21.64
C VAL A 26 8.15 -2.41 22.27
N ASN A 27 7.29 -1.42 22.09
CA ASN A 27 7.48 -0.03 22.55
C ASN A 27 8.87 0.55 22.21
N LYS A 28 9.38 0.21 21.02
CA LYS A 28 10.69 0.69 20.54
C LYS A 28 10.52 1.85 19.56
N LYS A 29 11.57 2.64 19.43
CA LYS A 29 11.62 3.77 18.52
C LYS A 29 11.77 3.28 17.06
N LEU A 30 10.84 3.64 16.21
CA LEU A 30 10.91 3.36 14.77
C LEU A 30 12.06 4.15 14.11
N LYS A 31 12.93 3.46 13.39
CA LYS A 31 14.00 4.08 12.58
C LYS A 31 13.52 4.26 11.14
N ILE A 32 13.42 5.51 10.68
CA ILE A 32 13.02 5.83 9.31
C ILE A 32 14.27 6.12 8.50
N ARG A 33 14.51 5.34 7.45
CA ARG A 33 15.70 5.47 6.58
C ARG A 33 15.55 6.63 5.60
N ASN A 34 14.45 6.66 4.84
CA ASN A 34 14.19 7.67 3.79
C ASN A 34 12.77 8.24 3.90
N PRO A 35 12.54 9.23 4.79
CA PRO A 35 11.21 9.76 5.09
C PRO A 35 10.57 10.50 3.92
N TYR A 36 11.37 11.08 3.03
CA TYR A 36 10.90 11.92 1.92
C TYR A 36 10.76 11.19 0.59
N ALA A 37 11.12 9.89 0.56
CA ALA A 37 10.88 9.08 -0.63
C ALA A 37 9.37 8.95 -0.91
N THR A 38 8.94 9.34 -2.11
CA THR A 38 7.55 9.19 -2.57
C THR A 38 7.35 7.81 -3.19
N ARG A 39 6.20 7.23 -2.93
CA ARG A 39 5.82 5.92 -3.47
C ARG A 39 4.34 5.91 -3.85
N PRO A 40 3.96 5.11 -4.86
CA PRO A 40 2.57 4.90 -5.25
C PRO A 40 1.92 3.88 -4.29
N TRP A 41 1.50 4.36 -3.11
CA TRP A 41 0.89 3.53 -2.08
C TRP A 41 -0.51 3.08 -2.48
N GLN A 42 -0.79 1.78 -2.33
CA GLN A 42 -2.10 1.21 -2.57
C GLN A 42 -2.41 0.07 -1.61
N HIS A 43 -3.68 -0.15 -1.33
CA HIS A 43 -4.12 -1.28 -0.53
C HIS A 43 -3.99 -2.58 -1.31
N VAL A 44 -3.66 -3.69 -0.64
CA VAL A 44 -3.44 -5.01 -1.26
C VAL A 44 -4.64 -5.51 -2.08
N LEU A 45 -5.85 -5.14 -1.71
CA LEU A 45 -7.07 -5.54 -2.42
C LEU A 45 -7.13 -4.96 -3.84
N GLU A 46 -6.54 -3.80 -4.09
CA GLU A 46 -6.53 -3.14 -5.40
C GLU A 46 -5.82 -3.97 -6.49
N PRO A 47 -4.53 -4.31 -6.32
CA PRO A 47 -3.84 -5.12 -7.32
C PRO A 47 -4.36 -6.55 -7.37
N LEU A 48 -4.82 -7.14 -6.25
CA LEU A 48 -5.42 -8.48 -6.26
C LEU A 48 -6.69 -8.52 -7.10
N TYR A 49 -7.56 -7.53 -6.97
CA TYR A 49 -8.72 -7.40 -7.84
C TYR A 49 -8.30 -7.25 -9.33
N GLY A 50 -7.28 -6.43 -9.60
CA GLY A 50 -6.73 -6.29 -10.94
C GLY A 50 -6.19 -7.61 -11.52
N TYR A 51 -5.53 -8.43 -10.70
CA TYR A 51 -5.03 -9.74 -11.12
C TYR A 51 -6.17 -10.72 -11.40
N LEU A 52 -7.22 -10.73 -10.59
CA LEU A 52 -8.40 -11.56 -10.84
C LEU A 52 -9.13 -11.14 -12.12
N LEU A 53 -9.29 -9.83 -12.36
CA LEU A 53 -9.84 -9.32 -13.61
C LEU A 53 -8.99 -9.72 -14.82
N LEU A 54 -7.67 -9.61 -14.71
CA LEU A 54 -6.76 -10.03 -15.76
C LEU A 54 -6.92 -11.53 -16.04
N ALA A 55 -6.92 -12.38 -15.02
CA ALA A 55 -7.09 -13.83 -15.16
C ALA A 55 -8.43 -14.19 -15.85
N ALA A 56 -9.53 -13.56 -15.43
CA ALA A 56 -10.84 -13.76 -16.05
C ALA A 56 -10.88 -13.32 -17.53
N ASN A 57 -10.17 -12.24 -17.88
CA ASN A 57 -10.09 -11.76 -19.26
C ASN A 57 -9.17 -12.62 -20.14
N LEU A 58 -8.09 -13.19 -19.60
CA LEU A 58 -7.20 -14.09 -20.33
C LEU A 58 -7.94 -15.30 -20.90
N LYS A 59 -8.91 -15.84 -20.16
CA LYS A 59 -9.76 -16.95 -20.64
C LYS A 59 -10.58 -16.57 -21.88
N LYS A 60 -11.00 -15.31 -22.00
CA LYS A 60 -11.95 -14.85 -23.03
C LYS A 60 -11.26 -14.13 -24.20
N ARG A 61 -10.06 -13.62 -24.03
CA ARG A 61 -9.43 -12.65 -24.94
C ARG A 61 -7.97 -13.01 -25.24
N LYS A 62 -7.77 -13.75 -26.36
CA LYS A 62 -6.42 -14.17 -26.81
C LYS A 62 -5.47 -12.99 -27.08
N ASN A 63 -5.99 -11.84 -27.49
CA ASN A 63 -5.20 -10.66 -27.83
C ASN A 63 -4.50 -9.98 -26.65
N ILE A 64 -4.77 -10.38 -25.41
CA ILE A 64 -4.07 -9.87 -24.23
C ILE A 64 -3.03 -10.85 -23.65
N HIS A 65 -2.90 -12.04 -24.24
CA HIS A 65 -1.90 -13.02 -23.82
C HIS A 65 -0.48 -12.46 -24.02
N GLY A 66 0.39 -12.74 -23.07
CA GLY A 66 1.78 -12.25 -23.06
C GLY A 66 1.92 -10.73 -22.80
N GLN A 67 0.82 -9.99 -22.62
CA GLN A 67 0.87 -8.56 -22.37
C GLN A 67 1.07 -8.23 -20.90
N SER A 68 1.86 -7.17 -20.63
CA SER A 68 2.06 -6.65 -19.27
C SER A 68 1.04 -5.56 -18.92
N PHE A 69 0.58 -5.57 -17.66
CA PHE A 69 -0.32 -4.58 -17.08
C PHE A 69 0.24 -4.02 -15.79
N ASN A 70 -0.05 -2.74 -15.54
CA ASN A 70 0.26 -2.07 -14.28
C ASN A 70 -1.03 -1.84 -13.49
N PHE A 71 -0.97 -2.10 -12.19
CA PHE A 71 -2.02 -1.85 -11.23
C PHE A 71 -1.45 -0.96 -10.13
N GLY A 72 -1.82 0.29 -10.10
CA GLY A 72 -1.30 1.29 -9.18
C GLY A 72 -2.40 2.27 -8.77
N PRO A 73 -2.14 3.07 -7.74
CA PRO A 73 -3.11 4.04 -7.24
C PRO A 73 -3.35 5.15 -8.25
N SER A 74 -4.37 5.95 -8.04
CA SER A 74 -4.58 7.18 -8.80
C SER A 74 -3.36 8.11 -8.69
N LYS A 75 -3.17 9.01 -9.66
CA LYS A 75 -2.02 9.95 -9.71
C LYS A 75 -1.86 10.80 -8.43
N PHE A 76 -2.94 11.03 -7.69
CA PHE A 76 -2.94 11.83 -6.46
C PHE A 76 -2.53 11.05 -5.19
N SER A 77 -2.26 9.76 -5.30
CA SER A 77 -1.91 8.90 -4.15
C SER A 77 -0.40 8.71 -3.94
N ASN A 78 0.45 9.44 -4.68
CA ASN A 78 1.87 9.47 -4.42
C ASN A 78 2.14 10.29 -3.16
N LYS A 79 2.51 9.60 -2.09
CA LYS A 79 2.79 10.18 -0.79
C LYS A 79 4.16 9.74 -0.29
N THR A 80 4.76 10.55 0.57
CA THR A 80 6.04 10.21 1.18
C THR A 80 5.89 9.10 2.23
N VAL A 81 7.00 8.45 2.56
CA VAL A 81 7.05 7.53 3.71
C VAL A 81 6.62 8.25 5.00
N PHE A 82 6.97 9.54 5.13
CA PHE A 82 6.58 10.36 6.28
C PHE A 82 5.06 10.55 6.36
N ASP A 83 4.39 10.76 5.21
CA ASP A 83 2.91 10.87 5.16
C ASP A 83 2.25 9.56 5.63
N VAL A 84 2.78 8.40 5.22
CA VAL A 84 2.28 7.10 5.70
C VAL A 84 2.37 7.01 7.22
N ILE A 85 3.51 7.37 7.81
CA ILE A 85 3.71 7.32 9.26
C ILE A 85 2.78 8.30 9.98
N LYS A 86 2.63 9.51 9.44
CA LYS A 86 1.72 10.52 9.99
C LYS A 86 0.29 10.00 10.05
N GLU A 87 -0.19 9.40 8.97
CA GLU A 87 -1.55 8.88 8.90
C GLU A 87 -1.74 7.59 9.73
N LEU A 88 -0.74 6.72 9.82
CA LEU A 88 -0.78 5.60 10.76
C LEU A 88 -0.90 6.08 12.22
N LYS A 89 -0.17 7.15 12.58
CA LYS A 89 -0.29 7.76 13.92
C LYS A 89 -1.66 8.34 14.22
N ASN A 90 -2.36 8.85 13.21
CA ASN A 90 -3.73 9.38 13.36
C ASN A 90 -4.75 8.25 13.58
N ASN A 91 -4.48 7.05 13.06
CA ASN A 91 -5.39 5.90 13.09
C ASN A 91 -5.02 4.83 14.13
N LEU A 92 -3.82 4.87 14.69
CA LEU A 92 -3.28 3.89 15.65
C LEU A 92 -2.65 4.59 16.85
N LEU A 93 -2.15 3.80 17.81
CA LEU A 93 -1.35 4.32 18.91
C LEU A 93 -0.07 5.03 18.44
N LYS A 94 0.37 6.04 19.19
CA LYS A 94 1.51 6.87 18.82
C LYS A 94 2.84 6.14 19.02
N VAL A 95 3.59 5.94 17.95
CA VAL A 95 4.97 5.44 17.99
C VAL A 95 5.93 6.62 18.05
N LYS A 96 6.95 6.52 18.91
CA LYS A 96 8.12 7.41 18.85
C LYS A 96 8.96 7.01 17.64
N PHE A 97 9.33 7.96 16.80
CA PHE A 97 10.19 7.68 15.65
C PHE A 97 11.41 8.61 15.62
N SER A 98 12.48 8.15 14.98
CA SER A 98 13.63 8.95 14.62
C SER A 98 13.86 8.91 13.13
N VAL A 99 14.16 10.05 12.57
CA VAL A 99 14.59 10.17 11.20
C VAL A 99 16.10 10.11 11.18
N ASN A 100 16.69 9.16 10.44
CA ASN A 100 18.10 9.26 10.11
C ASN A 100 18.28 10.50 9.25
N ARG A 101 19.03 11.48 9.71
CA ARG A 101 19.49 12.61 8.88
C ARG A 101 20.47 12.02 7.86
N LEU A 102 19.95 11.50 6.76
CA LEU A 102 20.79 11.14 5.62
C LEU A 102 21.51 12.41 5.17
N LYS A 103 22.86 12.37 5.13
CA LYS A 103 23.64 13.42 4.52
C LYS A 103 23.10 13.62 3.09
N LYS A 104 22.86 14.87 2.69
CA LYS A 104 22.27 15.30 1.39
C LYS A 104 22.77 14.51 0.15
N LYS A 105 23.99 13.96 0.20
CA LYS A 105 24.64 13.22 -0.89
C LYS A 105 23.93 11.93 -1.33
N ASN A 106 23.04 11.33 -0.54
CA ASN A 106 22.38 10.05 -0.88
C ASN A 106 20.93 10.22 -1.33
N ILE A 107 20.39 11.43 -1.32
CA ILE A 107 18.99 11.71 -1.72
C ILE A 107 18.82 11.62 -3.25
N ASP A 108 19.90 11.81 -4.01
CA ASP A 108 19.86 11.86 -5.48
C ASP A 108 19.85 10.48 -6.18
N LYS A 109 20.08 9.39 -5.47
CA LYS A 109 20.15 8.02 -6.05
C LYS A 109 18.81 7.25 -6.05
N GLU A 110 17.84 7.67 -5.29
CA GLU A 110 16.48 7.06 -5.34
C GLU A 110 15.58 7.92 -6.24
N SER A 111 14.86 7.26 -7.15
CA SER A 111 13.95 7.98 -8.05
C SER A 111 12.93 8.78 -7.20
N LYS A 112 12.99 10.10 -7.33
CA LYS A 112 12.17 11.05 -6.56
C LYS A 112 10.67 10.85 -6.82
N LEU A 113 10.33 10.30 -7.97
CA LEU A 113 8.95 10.08 -8.38
C LEU A 113 8.81 8.71 -9.05
N LEU A 114 8.26 7.75 -8.34
CA LEU A 114 7.84 6.48 -8.91
C LEU A 114 6.34 6.56 -9.19
N ASN A 115 5.95 6.53 -10.46
CA ASN A 115 4.55 6.51 -10.86
C ASN A 115 4.30 5.33 -11.81
N LEU A 116 3.13 4.70 -11.70
CA LEU A 116 2.69 3.63 -12.58
C LEU A 116 1.63 4.16 -13.55
N ASN A 117 1.89 4.03 -14.84
CA ASN A 117 0.85 4.29 -15.85
C ASN A 117 -0.09 3.08 -15.92
N CYS A 118 -1.32 3.25 -15.48
CA CYS A 118 -2.37 2.23 -15.44
C CYS A 118 -3.41 2.37 -16.56
N GLU A 119 -3.21 3.27 -17.53
CA GLU A 119 -4.16 3.52 -18.61
C GLU A 119 -4.50 2.27 -19.43
N LYS A 120 -3.52 1.38 -19.64
CA LYS A 120 -3.75 0.11 -20.32
C LYS A 120 -4.70 -0.79 -19.52
N ALA A 121 -4.52 -0.93 -18.20
CA ALA A 121 -5.42 -1.70 -17.35
C ALA A 121 -6.83 -1.11 -17.37
N LYS A 122 -6.94 0.21 -17.29
CA LYS A 122 -8.22 0.93 -17.36
C LYS A 122 -8.95 0.70 -18.69
N LYS A 123 -8.27 0.89 -19.81
CA LYS A 123 -8.88 0.74 -21.15
C LYS A 123 -9.23 -0.72 -21.46
N THR A 124 -8.31 -1.64 -21.17
CA THR A 124 -8.42 -3.04 -21.59
C THR A 124 -9.25 -3.88 -20.63
N LEU A 125 -9.03 -3.72 -19.32
CA LEU A 125 -9.66 -4.54 -18.29
C LEU A 125 -10.80 -3.81 -17.56
N LYS A 126 -11.02 -2.51 -17.85
CA LYS A 126 -11.94 -1.64 -17.10
C LYS A 126 -11.59 -1.54 -15.62
N TRP A 127 -10.34 -1.81 -15.28
CA TRP A 127 -9.83 -1.69 -13.92
C TRP A 127 -9.42 -0.26 -13.60
N SER A 128 -9.80 0.21 -12.43
CA SER A 128 -9.29 1.45 -11.83
C SER A 128 -9.21 1.28 -10.32
N SER A 129 -8.23 1.94 -9.71
CA SER A 129 -8.13 1.99 -8.25
C SER A 129 -9.39 2.63 -7.65
N LYS A 130 -9.92 2.03 -6.60
CA LYS A 130 -11.13 2.48 -5.88
C LYS A 130 -10.78 3.25 -4.61
N LEU A 131 -9.74 2.81 -3.91
CA LEU A 131 -9.34 3.38 -2.65
C LEU A 131 -8.36 4.54 -2.86
N ASN A 132 -8.63 5.65 -2.19
CA ASN A 132 -7.67 6.73 -2.07
C ASN A 132 -6.60 6.42 -0.98
N PHE A 133 -5.64 7.34 -0.81
CA PHE A 133 -4.56 7.15 0.16
C PHE A 133 -5.06 7.01 1.61
N MET A 134 -6.02 7.84 2.02
CA MET A 134 -6.55 7.84 3.39
C MET A 134 -7.30 6.55 3.69
N GLU A 135 -8.12 6.08 2.75
CA GLU A 135 -8.85 4.80 2.84
C GLU A 135 -7.88 3.62 2.90
N THR A 136 -6.82 3.65 2.09
CA THR A 136 -5.75 2.64 2.11
C THR A 136 -5.09 2.55 3.49
N ILE A 137 -4.71 3.69 4.08
CA ILE A 137 -4.11 3.72 5.42
C ILE A 137 -5.11 3.28 6.48
N LYS A 138 -6.35 3.77 6.40
CA LYS A 138 -7.40 3.41 7.36
C LYS A 138 -7.66 1.91 7.39
N LEU A 139 -7.88 1.28 6.24
CA LEU A 139 -8.09 -0.18 6.16
C LEU A 139 -6.90 -0.94 6.71
N THR A 140 -5.69 -0.52 6.38
CA THR A 140 -4.46 -1.13 6.91
C THR A 140 -4.39 -1.00 8.43
N ALA A 141 -4.62 0.20 8.97
CA ALA A 141 -4.59 0.47 10.40
C ALA A 141 -5.68 -0.27 11.17
N ASP A 142 -6.90 -0.29 10.65
CA ASP A 142 -8.04 -1.00 11.26
C ASP A 142 -7.75 -2.50 11.40
N TRP A 143 -7.11 -3.13 10.40
CA TRP A 143 -6.72 -4.53 10.48
C TRP A 143 -5.73 -4.79 11.61
N TYR A 144 -4.67 -3.98 11.70
CA TYR A 144 -3.66 -4.14 12.75
C TYR A 144 -4.20 -3.81 14.14
N ARG A 145 -5.07 -2.81 14.26
CA ARG A 145 -5.72 -2.48 15.54
C ARG A 145 -6.53 -3.66 16.07
N GLU A 146 -7.42 -4.24 15.26
CA GLU A 146 -8.21 -5.41 15.64
C GLU A 146 -7.32 -6.60 16.03
N TYR A 147 -6.25 -6.82 15.28
CA TYR A 147 -5.30 -7.90 15.58
C TYR A 147 -4.51 -7.67 16.86
N LEU A 148 -3.98 -6.46 17.07
CA LEU A 148 -3.16 -6.14 18.24
C LEU A 148 -3.98 -6.12 19.53
N GLU A 149 -5.19 -5.55 19.48
CA GLU A 149 -6.05 -5.39 20.66
C GLU A 149 -6.85 -6.66 20.99
N GLN A 150 -7.37 -7.35 19.99
CA GLN A 150 -8.33 -8.44 20.18
C GLN A 150 -7.92 -9.78 19.54
N LYS A 151 -6.80 -9.84 18.84
CA LYS A 151 -6.35 -10.97 18.01
C LYS A 151 -7.34 -11.37 16.91
N HIS A 152 -8.21 -10.44 16.53
CA HIS A 152 -9.19 -10.66 15.48
C HIS A 152 -8.60 -10.41 14.10
N ILE A 153 -8.81 -11.34 13.17
CA ILE A 153 -8.41 -11.24 11.76
C ILE A 153 -9.63 -10.79 10.95
N ILE A 154 -9.68 -9.51 10.59
CA ILE A 154 -10.81 -8.93 9.85
C ILE A 154 -10.66 -8.95 8.32
N THR A 155 -9.70 -9.71 7.80
CA THR A 155 -9.39 -9.78 6.35
C THR A 155 -10.64 -10.10 5.53
N PHE A 156 -11.42 -11.11 5.92
CA PHE A 156 -12.62 -11.51 5.19
C PHE A 156 -13.69 -10.39 5.18
N LYS A 157 -13.86 -9.69 6.30
CA LYS A 157 -14.75 -8.52 6.40
C LYS A 157 -14.31 -7.41 5.44
N GLN A 158 -13.00 -7.14 5.38
CA GLN A 158 -12.44 -6.12 4.47
C GLN A 158 -12.64 -6.50 3.00
N ILE A 159 -12.36 -7.76 2.62
CA ILE A 159 -12.63 -8.28 1.27
C ILE A 159 -14.10 -8.09 0.89
N LYS A 160 -15.02 -8.52 1.77
CA LYS A 160 -16.46 -8.42 1.53
C LYS A 160 -16.94 -6.98 1.34
N ASN A 161 -16.40 -6.05 2.14
CA ASN A 161 -16.73 -4.63 2.00
C ASN A 161 -16.14 -4.02 0.72
N TYR A 162 -14.90 -4.37 0.37
CA TYR A 162 -14.27 -3.91 -0.86
C TYR A 162 -15.03 -4.39 -2.10
N LEU A 163 -15.48 -5.66 -2.12
CA LEU A 163 -16.26 -6.22 -3.23
C LEU A 163 -17.60 -5.50 -3.45
N LYS A 164 -18.17 -4.87 -2.41
CA LYS A 164 -19.39 -4.05 -2.56
C LYS A 164 -19.11 -2.69 -3.22
N SER A 165 -17.86 -2.24 -3.27
CA SER A 165 -17.46 -0.94 -3.84
C SER A 165 -17.04 -1.03 -5.31
N ILE A 166 -16.96 -2.24 -5.87
CA ILE A 166 -16.57 -2.53 -7.25
C ILE A 166 -17.73 -3.15 -8.02
#